data_bfc72f1613da9d7cd0847afe9f149bee
#
_entry.id   bfc72f1613da9d7cd0847afe9f149bee
#
_cell.length_a   1.000
_cell.length_b   1.000
_cell.length_c   1.000
_cell.angle_alpha   90.00
_cell.angle_beta   90.00
_cell.angle_gamma   90.00
#
_symmetry.space_group_name_H-M   'P 1'
#
loop_
_entity.id
_entity.type
_entity.pdbx_description
1 polymer ?
#
loop_
_entity_poly.entity_id
_entity_poly.type
_entity_poly.pdbx_seq_one_letter_code
_entity_poly.pdbx_strand_id
1 'polypeptide(L)'
;ENKITLSNDEVDVMIIGHGSKDPNAQRSLDYIVNEINDSYRNVSRCWLEIEQPDIFEGIKKCEKDDPKVLIIVFYFLHEGAHVKTDINNDLIPALKNSSMKKTFITKHIGTDQKMIDLILERAKEVEDAN
;
A
#
# COMPACT_ATOMS: atom_id res chain seq x y z
N GLU A 1 -17.01 12.87 -4.68
CA GLU A 1 -16.39 12.09 -3.62
C GLU A 1 -16.84 10.64 -3.67
N ASN A 2 -15.87 9.74 -3.70
CA ASN A 2 -16.14 8.33 -3.85
C ASN A 2 -16.46 7.69 -2.50
N LYS A 3 -17.63 7.08 -2.42
CA LYS A 3 -17.98 6.26 -1.26
C LYS A 3 -17.94 4.80 -1.66
N ILE A 4 -17.26 4.01 -0.86
CA ILE A 4 -17.25 2.57 -1.02
C ILE A 4 -18.33 2.01 -0.10
N THR A 5 -19.37 1.47 -0.69
CA THR A 5 -20.52 0.93 0.06
C THR A 5 -20.50 -0.59 0.12
N LEU A 6 -19.52 -1.22 -0.51
CA LEU A 6 -19.39 -2.67 -0.49
C LEU A 6 -18.85 -3.15 0.86
N SER A 7 -19.21 -4.37 1.24
CA SER A 7 -18.68 -4.98 2.44
C SER A 7 -17.20 -5.33 2.25
N ASN A 8 -16.46 -5.50 3.35
CA ASN A 8 -15.02 -5.77 3.28
C ASN A 8 -14.70 -7.09 2.59
N ASP A 9 -15.64 -8.03 2.50
CA ASP A 9 -15.44 -9.27 1.77
C ASP A 9 -15.60 -9.13 0.26
N GLU A 10 -15.85 -7.91 -0.23
CA GLU A 10 -15.91 -7.59 -1.66
C GLU A 10 -14.73 -6.70 -2.09
N VAL A 11 -13.89 -6.31 -1.15
CA VAL A 11 -12.81 -5.34 -1.38
C VAL A 11 -11.46 -6.01 -1.15
N ASP A 12 -10.57 -5.85 -2.13
CA ASP A 12 -9.17 -6.25 -2.00
C ASP A 12 -8.32 -5.00 -1.78
N VAL A 13 -7.23 -5.16 -1.03
CA VAL A 13 -6.27 -4.08 -0.78
C VAL A 13 -4.89 -4.54 -1.22
N MET A 14 -4.20 -3.68 -1.97
CA MET A 14 -2.79 -3.90 -2.32
C MET A 14 -1.98 -2.72 -1.78
N ILE A 15 -0.95 -3.04 -1.03
CA ILE A 15 -0.04 -2.03 -0.48
C ILE A 15 1.21 -1.97 -1.34
N ILE A 16 1.59 -0.77 -1.76
CA ILE A 16 2.81 -0.56 -2.54
C ILE A 16 3.88 0.03 -1.63
N GLY A 17 4.97 -0.70 -1.47
CA GLY A 17 6.16 -0.22 -0.78
C GLY A 17 7.19 0.30 -1.77
N HIS A 18 8.15 1.06 -1.28
CA HIS A 18 9.20 1.62 -2.12
C HIS A 18 10.15 0.55 -2.69
N GLY A 19 10.55 -0.36 -1.84
CA GLY A 19 11.55 -1.37 -2.16
C GLY A 19 12.91 -1.05 -1.53
N SER A 20 13.64 -2.09 -1.15
CA SER A 20 14.93 -1.94 -0.51
C SER A 20 15.72 -3.24 -0.64
N LYS A 21 17.04 -3.12 -0.61
CA LYS A 21 17.92 -4.30 -0.55
C LYS A 21 17.96 -4.88 0.86
N ASP A 22 17.47 -4.15 1.85
CA ASP A 22 17.45 -4.60 3.25
C ASP A 22 16.23 -5.50 3.48
N PRO A 23 16.44 -6.77 3.92
CA PRO A 23 15.31 -7.67 4.21
C PRO A 23 14.35 -7.14 5.29
N ASN A 24 14.79 -6.22 6.13
CA ASN A 24 13.92 -5.65 7.15
C ASN A 24 12.75 -4.84 6.56
N ALA A 25 12.95 -4.23 5.40
CA ALA A 25 11.88 -3.52 4.71
C ALA A 25 10.74 -4.46 4.32
N GLN A 26 11.10 -5.65 3.80
CA GLN A 26 10.11 -6.67 3.44
C GLN A 26 9.37 -7.18 4.67
N ARG A 27 10.09 -7.47 5.75
CA ARG A 27 9.47 -7.95 7.01
C ARG A 27 8.49 -6.93 7.58
N SER A 28 8.83 -5.65 7.53
CA SER A 28 7.96 -4.58 8.04
C SER A 28 6.65 -4.54 7.29
N LEU A 29 6.70 -4.61 5.97
CA LEU A 29 5.48 -4.58 5.18
C LEU A 29 4.69 -5.87 5.31
N ASP A 30 5.35 -7.01 5.39
CA ASP A 30 4.69 -8.30 5.62
C ASP A 30 3.95 -8.31 6.96
N TYR A 31 4.54 -7.71 7.99
CA TYR A 31 3.87 -7.58 9.29
C TYR A 31 2.57 -6.79 9.14
N ILE A 32 2.62 -5.66 8.43
CA ILE A 32 1.44 -4.82 8.21
C ILE A 32 0.37 -5.59 7.44
N VAL A 33 0.75 -6.26 6.36
CA VAL A 33 -0.18 -7.06 5.55
C VAL A 33 -0.87 -8.12 6.41
N ASN A 34 -0.11 -8.82 7.24
CA ASN A 34 -0.66 -9.85 8.12
C ASN A 34 -1.64 -9.27 9.14
N GLU A 35 -1.33 -8.09 9.69
CA GLU A 35 -2.18 -7.46 10.71
C GLU A 35 -3.52 -6.98 10.16
N ILE A 36 -3.58 -6.56 8.90
CA ILE A 36 -4.83 -6.07 8.30
C ILE A 36 -5.51 -7.11 7.43
N ASN A 37 -4.93 -8.30 7.30
CA ASN A 37 -5.42 -9.32 6.37
C ASN A 37 -6.88 -9.71 6.60
N ASP A 38 -7.33 -9.73 7.84
CA ASP A 38 -8.71 -10.10 8.18
C ASP A 38 -9.73 -8.98 7.94
N SER A 39 -9.25 -7.78 7.66
CA SER A 39 -10.11 -6.61 7.45
C SER A 39 -10.68 -6.52 6.04
N TYR A 40 -10.12 -7.28 5.10
CA TYR A 40 -10.51 -7.25 3.69
C TYR A 40 -10.51 -8.66 3.11
N ARG A 41 -11.08 -8.80 1.92
CA ARG A 41 -11.15 -10.10 1.24
C ARG A 41 -9.76 -10.66 0.95
N ASN A 42 -8.90 -9.85 0.34
CA ASN A 42 -7.49 -10.17 0.10
C ASN A 42 -6.63 -8.95 0.37
N VAL A 43 -5.50 -9.16 1.01
CA VAL A 43 -4.50 -8.10 1.20
C VAL A 43 -3.17 -8.60 0.64
N SER A 44 -2.58 -7.82 -0.25
CA SER A 44 -1.33 -8.16 -0.88
C SER A 44 -0.40 -6.96 -0.91
N ARG A 45 0.83 -7.18 -1.35
CA ARG A 45 1.81 -6.11 -1.50
C ARG A 45 2.61 -6.25 -2.78
N CYS A 46 3.11 -5.14 -3.26
CA CYS A 46 4.10 -5.11 -4.31
C CYS A 46 5.06 -3.94 -4.07
N TRP A 47 6.03 -3.78 -4.94
CA TRP A 47 7.12 -2.83 -4.73
C TRP A 47 7.32 -1.98 -5.97
N LEU A 48 7.71 -0.73 -5.77
CA LEU A 48 8.05 0.16 -6.88
C LEU A 48 9.30 -0.31 -7.60
N GLU A 49 10.29 -0.78 -6.86
CA GLU A 49 11.58 -1.18 -7.42
C GLU A 49 12.28 -2.18 -6.51
N ILE A 50 13.35 -2.80 -7.02
CA ILE A 50 14.28 -3.66 -6.30
C ILE A 50 13.69 -5.03 -5.92
N GLU A 51 12.52 -5.06 -5.30
CA GLU A 51 11.92 -6.29 -4.78
C GLU A 51 10.77 -6.79 -5.66
N GLN A 52 10.45 -8.08 -5.51
CA GLN A 52 9.34 -8.71 -6.20
C GLN A 52 8.21 -9.02 -5.22
N PRO A 53 6.95 -9.03 -5.65
CA PRO A 53 6.52 -8.69 -7.01
C PRO A 53 6.61 -7.18 -7.29
N ASP A 54 6.84 -6.82 -8.54
CA ASP A 54 6.79 -5.43 -8.96
C ASP A 54 5.33 -5.01 -9.18
N ILE A 55 5.13 -3.77 -9.64
CA ILE A 55 3.77 -3.23 -9.83
C ILE A 55 2.99 -4.07 -10.84
N PHE A 56 3.60 -4.44 -11.97
CA PHE A 56 2.89 -5.19 -13.01
C PHE A 56 2.46 -6.57 -12.51
N GLU A 57 3.34 -7.26 -11.81
CA GLU A 57 3.04 -8.57 -11.23
C GLU A 57 1.99 -8.46 -10.12
N GLY A 58 2.09 -7.41 -9.30
CA GLY A 58 1.11 -7.16 -8.24
C GLY A 58 -0.29 -6.91 -8.78
N ILE A 59 -0.39 -6.09 -9.84
CA ILE A 59 -1.68 -5.82 -10.49
C ILE A 59 -2.24 -7.07 -11.14
N LYS A 60 -1.41 -7.88 -11.81
CA LYS A 60 -1.85 -9.14 -12.40
C LYS A 60 -2.40 -10.10 -11.37
N LYS A 61 -1.76 -10.18 -10.20
CA LYS A 61 -2.25 -11.02 -9.11
C LYS A 61 -3.61 -10.55 -8.63
N CYS A 62 -3.77 -9.24 -8.44
CA CYS A 62 -5.06 -8.68 -8.03
C CYS A 62 -6.14 -8.94 -9.07
N GLU A 63 -5.81 -8.79 -10.34
CA GLU A 63 -6.72 -9.05 -11.46
C GLU A 63 -7.22 -10.50 -11.46
N LYS A 64 -6.34 -11.45 -11.19
CA LYS A 64 -6.69 -12.87 -11.08
C LYS A 64 -7.69 -13.14 -9.97
N ASP A 65 -7.58 -12.42 -8.87
CA ASP A 65 -8.48 -12.56 -7.73
C ASP A 65 -9.86 -11.93 -8.00
N ASP A 66 -9.99 -11.18 -9.08
CA ASP A 66 -11.23 -10.58 -9.58
C ASP A 66 -12.02 -9.83 -8.51
N PRO A 67 -11.44 -8.81 -7.88
CA PRO A 67 -12.14 -8.04 -6.85
C PRO A 67 -13.23 -7.16 -7.46
N LYS A 68 -14.27 -6.90 -6.71
CA LYS A 68 -15.25 -5.89 -7.09
C LYS A 68 -14.67 -4.50 -6.95
N VAL A 69 -13.83 -4.30 -5.93
CA VAL A 69 -13.11 -3.05 -5.69
C VAL A 69 -11.70 -3.39 -5.26
N LEU A 70 -10.73 -2.71 -5.86
CA LEU A 70 -9.33 -2.76 -5.43
C LEU A 70 -8.94 -1.40 -4.89
N ILE A 71 -8.44 -1.37 -3.67
CA ILE A 71 -7.87 -0.16 -3.06
C ILE A 71 -6.36 -0.31 -3.04
N ILE A 72 -5.66 0.67 -3.58
CA ILE A 72 -4.21 0.70 -3.59
C ILE A 72 -3.74 1.71 -2.56
N VAL A 73 -2.94 1.26 -1.62
CA VAL A 73 -2.41 2.09 -0.53
C VAL A 73 -0.92 2.27 -0.72
N PHE A 74 -0.46 3.51 -0.70
CA PHE A 74 0.96 3.82 -0.79
C PHE A 74 1.57 3.86 0.61
N TYR A 75 2.52 2.98 0.85
CA TYR A 75 3.25 2.92 2.11
C TYR A 75 4.50 3.79 2.01
N PHE A 76 4.29 5.11 1.95
CA PHE A 76 5.35 6.12 1.87
C PHE A 76 5.08 7.24 2.87
N LEU A 77 6.15 7.83 3.40
CA LEU A 77 6.02 9.02 4.24
C LEU A 77 5.81 10.29 3.41
N HIS A 78 6.31 10.30 2.19
CA HIS A 78 6.11 11.42 1.25
C HIS A 78 6.29 10.93 -0.18
N GLU A 79 5.78 11.70 -1.13
CA GLU A 79 5.98 11.43 -2.55
C GLU A 79 7.10 12.30 -3.08
N GLY A 80 8.23 11.70 -3.47
CA GLY A 80 9.26 12.39 -4.21
C GLY A 80 8.97 12.34 -5.71
N ALA A 81 9.74 13.08 -6.50
CA ALA A 81 9.58 13.11 -7.95
C ALA A 81 9.69 11.72 -8.58
N HIS A 82 10.62 10.91 -8.08
CA HIS A 82 10.82 9.53 -8.55
C HIS A 82 9.57 8.67 -8.36
N VAL A 83 8.93 8.77 -7.20
CA VAL A 83 7.70 8.02 -6.91
C VAL A 83 6.58 8.43 -7.86
N LYS A 84 6.40 9.73 -8.08
CA LYS A 84 5.39 10.24 -9.01
C LYS A 84 5.61 9.73 -10.43
N THR A 85 6.86 9.69 -10.86
CA THR A 85 7.22 9.17 -12.18
C THR A 85 6.84 7.70 -12.31
N ASP A 86 7.16 6.88 -11.32
CA ASP A 86 6.84 5.45 -11.32
C ASP A 86 5.32 5.22 -11.29
N ILE A 87 4.58 6.01 -10.54
CA ILE A 87 3.12 5.93 -10.52
C ILE A 87 2.55 6.19 -11.92
N ASN A 88 3.00 7.26 -12.58
CA ASN A 88 2.51 7.63 -13.89
C ASN A 88 2.95 6.67 -14.99
N ASN A 89 4.15 6.15 -14.91
CA ASN A 89 4.71 5.29 -15.96
C ASN A 89 4.35 3.82 -15.80
N ASP A 90 4.18 3.36 -14.58
CA ASP A 90 3.99 1.93 -14.29
C ASP A 90 2.59 1.61 -13.76
N LEU A 91 2.15 2.28 -12.70
CA LEU A 91 0.89 1.93 -12.04
C LEU A 91 -0.33 2.29 -12.88
N ILE A 92 -0.42 3.53 -13.34
CA ILE A 92 -1.59 3.99 -14.08
C ILE A 92 -1.79 3.17 -15.37
N PRO A 93 -0.75 2.94 -16.19
CA PRO A 93 -0.92 2.08 -17.36
C PRO A 93 -1.31 0.64 -17.02
N ALA A 94 -0.73 0.07 -15.96
CA ALA A 94 -1.07 -1.29 -15.54
C ALA A 94 -2.55 -1.41 -15.16
N LEU A 95 -3.08 -0.42 -14.45
CA LEU A 95 -4.49 -0.40 -14.08
C LEU A 95 -5.40 -0.23 -15.30
N LYS A 96 -5.02 0.64 -16.24
CA LYS A 96 -5.79 0.85 -17.46
C LYS A 96 -5.85 -0.40 -18.33
N ASN A 97 -4.80 -1.20 -18.33
CA ASN A 97 -4.73 -2.42 -19.11
C ASN A 97 -5.33 -3.63 -18.40
N SER A 98 -5.76 -3.48 -17.16
CA SER A 98 -6.38 -4.56 -16.41
C SER A 98 -7.88 -4.66 -16.68
N SER A 99 -8.45 -5.82 -16.34
CA SER A 99 -9.91 -6.02 -16.43
C SER A 99 -10.66 -5.47 -15.23
N MET A 100 -9.95 -5.01 -14.20
CA MET A 100 -10.58 -4.48 -13.00
C MET A 100 -11.23 -3.13 -13.28
N LYS A 101 -12.49 -2.97 -12.85
CA LYS A 101 -13.30 -1.80 -13.19
C LYS A 101 -13.31 -0.71 -12.12
N LYS A 102 -13.17 -1.11 -10.86
CA LYS A 102 -13.20 -0.16 -9.73
C LYS A 102 -11.90 -0.26 -8.95
N THR A 103 -10.99 0.66 -9.25
CA THR A 103 -9.72 0.76 -8.56
C THR A 103 -9.58 2.16 -7.97
N PHE A 104 -9.15 2.23 -6.73
CA PHE A 104 -8.98 3.50 -6.02
C PHE A 104 -7.56 3.57 -5.48
N ILE A 105 -6.96 4.73 -5.57
CA ILE A 105 -5.62 4.99 -5.10
C ILE A 105 -5.71 5.96 -3.93
N THR A 106 -5.14 5.58 -2.78
CA THR A 106 -5.12 6.47 -1.61
C THR A 106 -3.97 7.47 -1.74
N LYS A 107 -4.02 8.51 -0.92
CA LYS A 107 -2.82 9.33 -0.71
C LYS A 107 -1.82 8.51 0.11
N HIS A 108 -0.56 8.93 0.11
CA HIS A 108 0.49 8.28 0.90
C HIS A 108 0.22 8.41 2.41
N ILE A 109 0.91 7.60 3.21
CA ILE A 109 0.75 7.58 4.69
C ILE A 109 1.04 8.96 5.30
N GLY A 110 2.18 9.50 5.01
CA GLY A 110 2.62 10.87 5.24
C GLY A 110 2.21 11.54 6.53
N THR A 111 2.04 12.84 6.46
CA THR A 111 1.90 13.79 7.56
C THR A 111 0.50 13.80 8.21
N ASP A 112 0.04 12.66 8.62
CA ASP A 112 -1.22 12.51 9.35
C ASP A 112 -1.03 12.75 10.84
N GLN A 113 -2.07 13.17 11.54
CA GLN A 113 -2.02 13.36 13.00
C GLN A 113 -1.59 12.07 13.72
N LYS A 114 -2.00 10.92 13.22
CA LYS A 114 -1.60 9.64 13.81
C LYS A 114 -0.10 9.42 13.73
N MET A 115 0.55 9.90 12.67
CA MET A 115 2.00 9.82 12.54
C MET A 115 2.68 10.76 13.54
N ILE A 116 2.13 11.94 13.74
CA ILE A 116 2.63 12.88 14.75
C ILE A 116 2.52 12.26 16.14
N ASP A 117 1.38 11.68 16.44
CA ASP A 117 1.15 11.00 17.72
C ASP A 117 2.15 9.87 17.95
N LEU A 118 2.44 9.10 16.90
CA LEU A 118 3.42 8.01 16.97
C LEU A 118 4.84 8.55 17.25
N ILE A 119 5.22 9.64 16.63
CA ILE A 119 6.53 10.27 16.86
C ILE A 119 6.65 10.71 18.32
N LEU A 120 5.60 11.34 18.84
CA LEU A 120 5.58 11.77 20.24
C LEU A 120 5.63 10.57 21.19
N GLU A 121 4.96 9.50 20.87
CA GLU A 121 4.98 8.26 21.65
C GLU A 121 6.37 7.67 21.69
N ARG A 122 7.10 7.61 20.57
CA ARG A 122 8.49 7.12 20.51
C ARG A 122 9.41 7.97 21.38
N ALA A 123 9.25 9.30 21.33
CA ALA A 123 10.03 10.19 22.19
C ALA A 123 9.74 9.94 23.67
N LYS A 124 8.47 9.77 24.01
CA LYS A 124 8.03 9.50 25.39
C LYS A 124 8.62 8.20 25.94
N GLU A 125 8.70 7.17 25.12
CA GLU A 125 9.30 5.89 25.50
C GLU A 125 10.73 6.08 26.03
N VAL A 126 11.52 6.93 25.36
CA VAL A 126 12.90 7.19 25.74
C VAL A 126 12.95 8.05 27.01
N GLU A 127 12.11 9.05 27.13
CA GLU A 127 12.02 9.88 28.35
C GLU A 127 11.70 9.03 29.58
N ASP A 128 10.74 8.13 29.45
CA ASP A 128 10.27 7.30 30.56
C ASP A 128 11.30 6.23 30.95
N ALA A 129 12.17 5.82 30.03
CA ALA A 129 13.19 4.83 30.27
C ALA A 129 14.44 5.37 30.97
N ASN A 130 14.58 6.69 31.07
CA ASN A 130 15.78 7.35 31.64
C ASN A 130 15.46 8.15 32.92
#